data_050eefe03a40ae7ba66160c09a25324b
#
_entry.id   050eefe03a40ae7ba66160c09a25324b
#
_cell.length_a   1.000
_cell.length_b   1.000
_cell.length_c   1.000
_cell.angle_alpha   90.00
_cell.angle_beta   90.00
_cell.angle_gamma   90.00
#
_symmetry.space_group_name_H-M   'P 1'
#
loop_
_entity.id
_entity.type
_entity.pdbx_description
1 polymer ?
#
loop_
_entity_poly.entity_id
_entity_poly.type
_entity_poly.pdbx_seq_one_letter_code
_entity_poly.pdbx_strand_id
1 'polypeptide(L)'
;MKSTTLKLGLLCAVLAGGAIRALALDGGVVIANPGVAADSLTADALKNIYTAKTKYWDGGQNIVIAVLPDKTDAALQQASGMDASQFKTFWQRLAFSGRGQEPKSADDAAALVALVASTKGAIAIVPADAALTGVKKIDIK
;
A
#
# COMPACT_ATOMS: atom_id res chain seq x y z
N MET A 1 -29.94 -32.58 -49.62
CA MET A 1 -28.70 -32.81 -48.92
C MET A 1 -28.18 -31.52 -48.34
N LYS A 2 -28.45 -31.28 -47.15
CA LYS A 2 -28.04 -30.04 -46.52
C LYS A 2 -26.94 -30.35 -45.54
N SER A 3 -25.72 -30.06 -45.91
CA SER A 3 -24.64 -30.09 -44.97
C SER A 3 -24.75 -28.87 -44.06
N THR A 4 -25.24 -29.09 -42.93
CA THR A 4 -25.22 -28.05 -41.90
C THR A 4 -23.81 -27.97 -41.37
N THR A 5 -23.05 -27.07 -41.91
CA THR A 5 -21.74 -26.77 -41.35
C THR A 5 -21.99 -26.00 -40.05
N LEU A 6 -22.00 -26.72 -38.98
CA LEU A 6 -21.98 -26.14 -37.66
C LEU A 6 -20.61 -25.49 -37.50
N LYS A 7 -20.55 -24.22 -37.83
CA LYS A 7 -19.41 -23.43 -37.41
C LYS A 7 -19.51 -23.26 -35.92
N LEU A 8 -18.93 -24.21 -35.26
CA LEU A 8 -18.61 -24.05 -33.87
C LEU A 8 -17.58 -22.93 -33.80
N GLY A 9 -18.07 -21.74 -33.65
CA GLY A 9 -17.23 -20.62 -33.30
C GLY A 9 -16.62 -20.94 -31.96
N LEU A 10 -15.43 -21.48 -31.98
CA LEU A 10 -14.62 -21.62 -30.83
C LEU A 10 -14.25 -20.20 -30.39
N LEU A 11 -15.11 -19.65 -29.57
CA LEU A 11 -14.76 -18.47 -28.83
C LEU A 11 -13.76 -18.93 -27.74
N CYS A 12 -12.53 -19.09 -28.13
CA CYS A 12 -11.45 -19.07 -27.20
C CYS A 12 -11.38 -17.66 -26.65
N ALA A 13 -12.22 -17.37 -25.70
CA ALA A 13 -11.91 -16.35 -24.75
C ALA A 13 -10.74 -16.89 -23.93
N VAL A 14 -9.58 -16.84 -24.50
CA VAL A 14 -8.37 -16.95 -23.72
C VAL A 14 -8.30 -15.65 -22.93
N LEU A 15 -8.98 -15.66 -21.84
CA LEU A 15 -8.59 -14.82 -20.73
C LEU A 15 -7.31 -15.39 -20.15
N ALA A 16 -6.27 -15.39 -20.95
CA ALA A 16 -4.95 -15.31 -20.42
C ALA A 16 -4.74 -13.89 -19.92
N GLY A 17 -5.68 -13.42 -19.14
CA GLY A 17 -5.36 -12.41 -18.21
C GLY A 17 -4.40 -13.06 -17.24
N GLY A 18 -3.11 -12.92 -17.45
CA GLY A 18 -2.20 -12.94 -16.36
C GLY A 18 -2.72 -11.88 -15.42
N ALA A 19 -3.67 -12.24 -14.59
CA ALA A 19 -4.06 -11.42 -13.50
C ALA A 19 -2.80 -11.31 -12.63
N ILE A 20 -2.05 -10.25 -12.84
CA ILE A 20 -1.18 -9.73 -11.82
C ILE A 20 -2.14 -9.39 -10.70
N ARG A 21 -2.41 -10.37 -9.87
CA ARG A 21 -3.17 -10.11 -8.67
C ARG A 21 -2.27 -9.21 -7.85
N ALA A 22 -2.62 -7.93 -7.81
CA ALA A 22 -2.15 -7.09 -6.76
C ALA A 22 -2.35 -7.88 -5.46
N LEU A 23 -1.28 -8.15 -4.73
CA LEU A 23 -1.38 -8.78 -3.42
C LEU A 23 -2.14 -7.80 -2.55
N ALA A 24 -3.46 -7.99 -2.48
CA ALA A 24 -4.28 -7.20 -1.60
C ALA A 24 -3.85 -7.49 -0.17
N LEU A 25 -3.47 -6.45 0.54
CA LEU A 25 -3.27 -6.54 1.97
C LEU A 25 -4.61 -6.87 2.63
N ASP A 26 -4.60 -7.74 3.63
CA ASP A 26 -5.81 -8.16 4.34
C ASP A 26 -6.55 -6.95 4.93
N GLY A 27 -7.69 -6.59 4.32
CA GLY A 27 -8.53 -5.51 4.77
C GLY A 27 -7.95 -4.11 4.60
N GLY A 28 -6.83 -3.97 3.89
CA GLY A 28 -6.13 -2.70 3.75
C GLY A 28 -5.77 -2.34 2.32
N VAL A 29 -5.64 -1.05 2.08
CA VAL A 29 -5.20 -0.46 0.81
C VAL A 29 -4.06 0.49 1.10
N VAL A 30 -3.02 0.44 0.29
CA VAL A 30 -1.90 1.38 0.39
C VAL A 30 -2.23 2.66 -0.36
N ILE A 31 -2.08 3.77 0.32
CA ILE A 31 -2.25 5.11 -0.26
C ILE A 31 -0.99 5.94 -0.07
N ALA A 32 -0.82 6.93 -0.92
CA ALA A 32 0.28 7.87 -0.84
C ALA A 32 -0.16 9.28 -1.20
N ASN A 33 0.67 10.24 -0.82
CA ASN A 33 0.48 11.63 -1.25
C ASN A 33 0.51 11.71 -2.78
N PRO A 34 -0.34 12.53 -3.40
CA PRO A 34 -0.38 12.65 -4.86
C PRO A 34 0.96 13.03 -5.51
N GLY A 35 1.84 13.69 -4.78
CA GLY A 35 3.17 14.06 -5.26
C GLY A 35 4.19 12.92 -5.28
N VAL A 36 3.85 11.75 -4.75
CA VAL A 36 4.70 10.56 -4.81
C VAL A 36 4.71 10.03 -6.24
N ALA A 37 5.89 9.81 -6.80
CA ALA A 37 6.03 9.37 -8.18
C ALA A 37 5.64 7.91 -8.40
N ALA A 38 5.67 7.06 -7.37
CA ALA A 38 5.35 5.65 -7.48
C ALA A 38 3.83 5.42 -7.61
N ASP A 39 3.43 4.61 -8.57
CA ASP A 39 2.04 4.17 -8.74
C ASP A 39 1.84 2.73 -8.26
N SER A 40 2.91 1.99 -8.15
CA SER A 40 2.94 0.62 -7.66
C SER A 40 4.22 0.34 -6.92
N LEU A 41 4.16 -0.62 -6.01
CA LEU A 41 5.30 -1.13 -5.27
C LEU A 41 5.24 -2.66 -5.27
N THR A 42 6.39 -3.31 -5.23
CA THR A 42 6.46 -4.73 -4.91
C THR A 42 6.22 -4.93 -3.41
N ALA A 43 5.82 -6.13 -3.01
CA ALA A 43 5.70 -6.45 -1.59
C ALA A 43 7.03 -6.24 -0.84
N ASP A 44 8.15 -6.57 -1.47
CA ASP A 44 9.48 -6.35 -0.89
C ASP A 44 9.81 -4.85 -0.76
N ALA A 45 9.47 -4.05 -1.76
CA ALA A 45 9.68 -2.59 -1.70
C ALA A 45 8.85 -1.97 -0.57
N LEU A 46 7.60 -2.38 -0.41
CA LEU A 46 6.75 -1.94 0.68
C LEU A 46 7.33 -2.33 2.04
N LYS A 47 7.77 -3.57 2.18
CA LYS A 47 8.43 -4.05 3.39
C LYS A 47 9.69 -3.24 3.72
N ASN A 48 10.50 -2.93 2.72
CA ASN A 48 11.70 -2.12 2.90
C ASN A 48 11.39 -0.71 3.41
N ILE A 49 10.29 -0.13 2.96
CA ILE A 49 9.79 1.16 3.47
C ILE A 49 9.38 1.03 4.94
N TYR A 50 8.56 0.05 5.26
CA TYR A 50 8.02 -0.13 6.61
C TYR A 50 9.05 -0.67 7.62
N THR A 51 10.19 -1.15 7.16
CA THR A 51 11.32 -1.60 8.01
C THR A 51 12.51 -0.64 7.98
N ALA A 52 12.33 0.57 7.48
CA ALA A 52 13.34 1.63 7.42
C ALA A 52 14.57 1.32 6.54
N LYS A 53 14.51 0.32 5.70
CA LYS A 53 15.56 0.02 4.72
C LYS A 53 15.54 1.02 3.57
N THR A 54 14.36 1.48 3.19
CA THR A 54 14.16 2.52 2.18
C THR A 54 13.55 3.75 2.86
N LYS A 55 14.26 4.88 2.81
CA LYS A 55 13.85 6.12 3.50
C LYS A 55 13.45 7.24 2.54
N TYR A 56 13.69 7.05 1.26
CA TYR A 56 13.45 8.06 0.23
C TYR A 56 12.72 7.44 -0.95
N TRP A 57 11.80 8.21 -1.50
CA TRP A 57 11.22 7.91 -2.81
C TRP A 57 12.25 8.12 -3.91
N ASP A 58 12.04 7.50 -5.06
CA ASP A 58 12.79 7.82 -6.27
C ASP A 58 12.68 9.33 -6.53
N GLY A 59 13.80 10.01 -6.66
CA GLY A 59 13.82 11.46 -6.75
C GLY A 59 14.25 12.18 -5.46
N GLY A 60 14.45 11.44 -4.36
CA GLY A 60 15.06 11.97 -3.13
C GLY A 60 14.09 12.55 -2.10
N GLN A 61 12.78 12.46 -2.33
CA GLN A 61 11.79 12.91 -1.36
C GLN A 61 11.72 11.95 -0.16
N ASN A 62 11.70 12.48 1.04
CA ASN A 62 11.58 11.68 2.26
C ASN A 62 10.26 10.91 2.29
N ILE A 63 10.33 9.66 2.70
CA ILE A 63 9.14 8.84 2.97
C ILE A 63 8.66 9.14 4.37
N VAL A 64 7.39 9.52 4.50
CA VAL A 64 6.71 9.71 5.78
C VAL A 64 5.67 8.63 5.94
N ILE A 65 5.82 7.78 6.95
CA ILE A 65 4.85 6.72 7.23
C ILE A 65 3.77 7.29 8.15
N ALA A 66 2.52 7.06 7.80
CA ALA A 66 1.38 7.34 8.65
C ALA A 66 0.64 6.05 8.96
N VAL A 67 0.15 5.92 10.16
CA VAL A 67 -0.51 4.69 10.64
C VAL A 67 -1.86 4.99 11.27
N LEU A 68 -2.75 4.02 11.18
CA LEU A 68 -4.04 4.02 11.84
C LEU A 68 -4.04 2.90 12.87
N PRO A 69 -3.78 3.19 14.15
CA PRO A 69 -3.71 2.16 15.17
C PRO A 69 -5.02 1.37 15.28
N ASP A 70 -4.89 0.08 15.53
CA ASP A 70 -5.99 -0.87 15.79
C ASP A 70 -6.93 -1.17 14.60
N LYS A 71 -6.82 -0.46 13.49
CA LYS A 71 -7.73 -0.63 12.34
C LYS A 71 -7.11 -1.39 11.18
N THR A 72 -5.79 -1.35 11.04
CA THR A 72 -5.07 -1.94 9.90
C THR A 72 -3.94 -2.86 10.35
N ASP A 73 -4.05 -3.44 11.52
CA ASP A 73 -2.96 -4.23 12.12
C ASP A 73 -2.57 -5.45 11.28
N ALA A 74 -3.55 -6.17 10.72
CA ALA A 74 -3.28 -7.31 9.85
C ALA A 74 -2.55 -6.91 8.57
N ALA A 75 -2.97 -5.81 7.94
CA ALA A 75 -2.31 -5.27 6.76
C ALA A 75 -0.91 -4.75 7.08
N LEU A 76 -0.74 -4.13 8.23
CA LEU A 76 0.56 -3.65 8.69
C LEU A 76 1.53 -4.83 8.93
N GLN A 77 1.05 -5.92 9.51
CA GLN A 77 1.85 -7.12 9.70
C GLN A 77 2.27 -7.74 8.38
N GLN A 78 1.40 -7.77 7.40
CA GLN A 78 1.75 -8.23 6.05
C GLN A 78 2.79 -7.33 5.39
N ALA A 79 2.64 -6.01 5.53
CA ALA A 79 3.54 -5.04 4.93
C ALA A 79 4.92 -5.03 5.59
N SER A 80 4.98 -5.09 6.92
CA SER A 80 6.22 -4.92 7.68
C SER A 80 6.85 -6.23 8.18
N GLY A 81 6.06 -7.29 8.30
CA GLY A 81 6.48 -8.53 8.96
C GLY A 81 6.47 -8.43 10.49
N MET A 82 5.96 -7.34 11.04
CA MET A 82 5.90 -7.08 12.48
C MET A 82 4.45 -6.86 12.90
N ASP A 83 4.07 -7.32 14.09
CA ASP A 83 2.79 -6.91 14.66
C ASP A 83 2.81 -5.42 15.06
N ALA A 84 1.67 -4.87 15.43
CA ALA A 84 1.54 -3.44 15.74
C ALA A 84 2.46 -3.01 16.90
N SER A 85 2.60 -3.84 17.91
CA SER A 85 3.47 -3.56 19.07
C SER A 85 4.94 -3.60 18.69
N GLN A 86 5.37 -4.61 17.95
CA GLN A 86 6.75 -4.71 17.44
C GLN A 86 7.09 -3.55 16.51
N PHE A 87 6.17 -3.17 15.63
CA PHE A 87 6.32 -2.05 14.72
C PHE A 87 6.51 -0.74 15.48
N LYS A 88 5.68 -0.48 16.46
CA LYS A 88 5.79 0.71 17.31
C LYS A 88 7.15 0.77 18.01
N THR A 89 7.57 -0.31 18.65
CA THR A 89 8.85 -0.39 19.36
C THR A 89 10.04 -0.20 18.40
N PHE A 90 9.98 -0.81 17.24
CA PHE A 90 11.00 -0.70 16.20
C PHE A 90 11.22 0.77 15.77
N TRP A 91 10.14 1.47 15.45
CA TRP A 91 10.23 2.86 15.02
C TRP A 91 10.59 3.81 16.14
N GLN A 92 10.15 3.56 17.37
CA GLN A 92 10.57 4.35 18.53
C GLN A 92 12.08 4.25 18.75
N ARG A 93 12.65 3.07 18.61
CA ARG A 93 14.11 2.89 18.72
C ARG A 93 14.86 3.64 17.62
N LEU A 94 14.36 3.59 16.40
CA LEU A 94 14.97 4.31 15.28
C LEU A 94 14.89 5.83 15.49
N ALA A 95 13.75 6.34 15.91
CA ALA A 95 13.56 7.75 16.18
C ALA A 95 14.46 8.22 17.33
N PHE A 96 14.55 7.43 18.39
CA PHE A 96 15.38 7.73 19.53
C PHE A 96 16.88 7.75 19.20
N SER A 97 17.32 6.89 18.29
CA SER A 97 18.73 6.84 17.84
C SER A 97 19.03 7.83 16.70
N GLY A 98 18.07 8.62 16.24
CA GLY A 98 18.22 9.56 15.13
C GLY A 98 18.30 8.91 13.75
N ARG A 99 17.97 7.62 13.64
CA ARG A 99 18.04 6.85 12.37
C ARG A 99 16.75 6.83 11.57
N GLY A 100 15.69 7.39 12.10
CA GLY A 100 14.40 7.45 11.45
C GLY A 100 13.47 8.41 12.15
N GLN A 101 12.33 8.66 11.53
CA GLN A 101 11.27 9.46 12.12
C GLN A 101 10.16 8.53 12.60
N GLU A 102 9.61 8.82 13.77
CA GLU A 102 8.46 8.09 14.27
C GLU A 102 7.28 8.26 13.31
N PRO A 103 6.58 7.16 12.96
CA PRO A 103 5.40 7.27 12.11
C PRO A 103 4.35 8.19 12.71
N LYS A 104 3.69 8.97 11.85
CA LYS A 104 2.56 9.79 12.27
C LYS A 104 1.33 8.91 12.43
N SER A 105 0.50 9.21 13.41
CA SER A 105 -0.76 8.49 13.64
C SER A 105 -1.96 9.38 13.42
N ALA A 106 -3.06 8.76 13.03
CA ALA A 106 -4.36 9.39 12.95
C ALA A 106 -5.38 8.59 13.75
N ASP A 107 -6.46 9.22 14.18
CA ASP A 107 -7.47 8.60 15.03
C ASP A 107 -8.51 7.79 14.24
N ASP A 108 -8.73 8.16 12.99
CA ASP A 108 -9.67 7.47 12.09
C ASP A 108 -9.18 7.48 10.64
N ALA A 109 -9.85 6.72 9.78
CA ALA A 109 -9.46 6.58 8.38
C ALA A 109 -9.55 7.92 7.63
N ALA A 110 -10.55 8.73 7.90
CA ALA A 110 -10.72 10.03 7.25
C ALA A 110 -9.58 10.98 7.62
N ALA A 111 -9.20 11.01 8.90
CA ALA A 111 -8.05 11.80 9.37
C ALA A 111 -6.74 11.31 8.77
N LEU A 112 -6.56 10.00 8.63
CA LEU A 112 -5.38 9.43 8.00
C LEU A 112 -5.27 9.80 6.53
N VAL A 113 -6.36 9.71 5.78
CA VAL A 113 -6.42 10.13 4.37
C VAL A 113 -6.08 11.61 4.23
N ALA A 114 -6.64 12.46 5.07
CA ALA A 114 -6.34 13.89 5.10
C ALA A 114 -4.86 14.18 5.41
N LEU A 115 -4.31 13.44 6.36
CA LEU A 115 -2.89 13.56 6.73
C LEU A 115 -1.97 13.20 5.57
N VAL A 116 -2.26 12.11 4.87
CA VAL A 116 -1.49 11.67 3.69
C VAL A 116 -1.63 12.68 2.55
N ALA A 117 -2.83 13.20 2.32
CA ALA A 117 -3.09 14.20 1.28
C ALA A 117 -2.30 15.50 1.50
N SER A 118 -2.09 15.90 2.75
CA SER A 118 -1.42 17.14 3.11
C SER A 118 0.08 17.00 3.42
N THR A 119 0.60 15.78 3.48
CA THR A 119 1.99 15.52 3.83
C THR A 119 2.75 14.98 2.62
N LYS A 120 3.72 15.75 2.14
CA LYS A 120 4.56 15.33 1.01
C LYS A 120 5.36 14.09 1.37
N GLY A 121 5.35 13.11 0.45
CA GLY A 121 6.06 11.84 0.63
C GLY A 121 5.36 10.84 1.55
N ALA A 122 4.16 11.13 2.02
CA ALA A 122 3.44 10.27 2.93
C ALA A 122 2.93 9.00 2.26
N ILE A 123 3.00 7.91 3.00
CA ILE A 123 2.42 6.60 2.66
C ILE A 123 1.68 6.07 3.88
N ALA A 124 0.57 5.42 3.64
CA ALA A 124 -0.22 4.81 4.70
C ALA A 124 -0.99 3.60 4.20
N ILE A 125 -1.45 2.79 5.14
CA ILE A 125 -2.42 1.72 4.89
C ILE A 125 -3.72 2.13 5.54
N VAL A 126 -4.79 2.17 4.75
CA VAL A 126 -6.15 2.49 5.21
C VAL A 126 -7.05 1.28 5.05
N PRO A 127 -8.16 1.19 5.79
CA PRO A 127 -9.16 0.16 5.54
C PRO A 127 -9.64 0.18 4.08
N ALA A 128 -9.94 -0.99 3.52
CA ALA A 128 -10.30 -1.12 2.11
C ALA A 128 -11.58 -0.35 1.73
N ASP A 129 -12.43 -0.07 2.70
CA ASP A 129 -13.68 0.68 2.53
C ASP A 129 -13.54 2.19 2.76
N ALA A 130 -12.33 2.67 3.06
CA ALA A 130 -12.09 4.09 3.29
C ALA A 130 -12.27 4.91 2.00
N ALA A 131 -12.83 6.12 2.14
CA ALA A 131 -12.92 7.06 1.03
C ALA A 131 -11.54 7.65 0.72
N LEU A 132 -11.09 7.50 -0.52
CA LEU A 132 -9.76 7.95 -0.95
C LEU A 132 -9.86 9.30 -1.66
N THR A 133 -9.94 10.36 -0.90
CA THR A 133 -10.03 11.73 -1.42
C THR A 133 -8.70 12.45 -1.30
N GLY A 134 -8.17 12.94 -2.42
CA GLY A 134 -6.94 13.73 -2.43
C GLY A 134 -5.65 12.93 -2.25
N VAL A 135 -5.72 11.62 -2.34
CA VAL A 135 -4.58 10.70 -2.26
C VAL A 135 -4.56 9.77 -3.47
N LYS A 136 -3.42 9.17 -3.74
CA LYS A 136 -3.30 8.15 -4.77
C LYS A 136 -3.25 6.77 -4.14
N LYS A 137 -3.87 5.80 -4.81
CA LYS A 137 -3.77 4.39 -4.45
C LYS A 137 -2.48 3.82 -5.03
N ILE A 138 -1.75 3.06 -4.22
CA ILE A 138 -0.55 2.35 -4.66
C ILE A 138 -0.89 0.87 -4.82
N ASP A 139 -0.67 0.34 -6.01
CA ASP A 139 -0.85 -1.09 -6.27
C ASP A 139 0.35 -1.87 -5.75
N ILE A 140 0.09 -2.94 -5.03
CA ILE A 140 1.14 -3.85 -4.57
C ILE A 140 1.21 -5.04 -5.51
N LYS A 141 2.37 -5.25 -6.07
CA LYS A 141 2.63 -6.31 -7.06
C LYS A 141 3.32 -7.53 -6.47
#